data_1ae52af17da017f62ab2171e5a09a86d
#
_entry.id   1ae52af17da017f62ab2171e5a09a86d
#
_cell.length_a   1.000
_cell.length_b   1.000
_cell.length_c   1.000
_cell.angle_alpha   90.00
_cell.angle_beta   90.00
_cell.angle_gamma   90.00
#
_symmetry.space_group_name_H-M   'P 1'
#
loop_
_entity.id
_entity.type
_entity.pdbx_description
1 polymer ?
#
loop_
_entity_poly.entity_id
_entity_poly.type
_entity_poly.pdbx_seq_one_letter_code
_entity_poly.pdbx_strand_id
1 'polypeptide(L)'
;MDKEFSIENILTKGKIFDISNIKASEVNVEDLDLSSIQQNDFVIFHSGILKKYGYGTKEYFSTYIELSDKLIDYLIDKKVSFIGVDMAGIKKPENHPRADQYCADSGIFIIENLSNLDLLLGEMTSNFFTVYTFPVNMSGFSGLPCRVIAEV
;
A
#
# COMPACT_ATOMS: atom_id res chain seq x y z
N MET A 1 -4.43 9.92 -14.28
CA MET A 1 -3.22 9.18 -13.86
C MET A 1 -1.99 9.54 -14.68
N ASP A 2 -2.02 9.47 -16.00
CA ASP A 2 -0.88 9.81 -16.88
C ASP A 2 -0.31 11.24 -16.72
N LYS A 3 -1.12 12.21 -16.25
CA LYS A 3 -0.70 13.59 -15.95
C LYS A 3 -0.24 13.79 -14.51
N GLU A 4 -0.55 12.85 -13.64
CA GLU A 4 -0.33 12.96 -12.20
C GLU A 4 0.79 12.05 -11.71
N PHE A 5 1.08 10.96 -12.46
CA PHE A 5 2.17 10.06 -12.15
C PHE A 5 3.49 10.63 -12.67
N SER A 6 4.28 11.20 -11.77
CA SER A 6 5.61 11.71 -12.10
C SER A 6 6.61 10.57 -12.32
N ILE A 7 7.60 10.80 -13.20
CA ILE A 7 8.68 9.84 -13.45
C ILE A 7 9.54 9.60 -12.19
N GLU A 8 9.60 10.57 -11.28
CA GLU A 8 10.28 10.42 -10.00
C GLU A 8 9.62 9.34 -9.10
N ASN A 9 8.33 9.06 -9.32
CA ASN A 9 7.62 8.02 -8.59
C ASN A 9 7.94 6.59 -9.07
N ILE A 10 8.67 6.44 -10.19
CA ILE A 10 9.11 5.11 -10.65
C ILE A 10 10.08 4.47 -9.67
N LEU A 11 10.92 5.26 -9.01
CA LEU A 11 11.93 4.81 -8.07
C LEU A 11 11.71 5.48 -6.72
N THR A 12 11.36 4.67 -5.70
CA THR A 12 11.10 5.15 -4.34
C THR A 12 11.83 4.30 -3.30
N LYS A 13 11.90 4.78 -2.07
CA LYS A 13 12.29 3.96 -0.92
C LYS A 13 11.07 3.25 -0.37
N GLY A 14 11.16 1.92 -0.20
CA GLY A 14 10.12 1.11 0.38
C GLY A 14 10.27 0.97 1.90
N LYS A 15 9.16 1.00 2.60
CA LYS A 15 8.99 0.61 4.00
C LYS A 15 7.89 -0.43 4.08
N ILE A 16 8.09 -1.49 4.82
CA ILE A 16 7.07 -2.52 5.01
C ILE A 16 6.78 -2.72 6.49
N PHE A 17 5.49 -2.80 6.81
CA PHE A 17 4.98 -3.05 8.16
C PHE A 17 4.15 -4.33 8.16
N ASP A 18 4.51 -5.27 9.02
CA ASP A 18 3.75 -6.52 9.18
C ASP A 18 2.56 -6.28 10.13
N ILE A 19 1.37 -6.29 9.55
CA ILE A 19 0.09 -6.16 10.27
C ILE A 19 -0.66 -7.49 10.39
N SER A 20 -0.06 -8.60 9.96
CA SER A 20 -0.70 -9.93 9.94
C SER A 20 -1.10 -10.47 11.32
N ASN A 21 -0.45 -9.99 12.36
CA ASN A 21 -0.70 -10.37 13.75
C ASN A 21 -1.70 -9.45 14.48
N ILE A 22 -2.12 -8.35 13.88
CA ILE A 22 -3.11 -7.43 14.47
C ILE A 22 -4.48 -8.11 14.44
N LYS A 23 -5.13 -8.24 15.61
CA LYS A 23 -6.43 -8.92 15.75
C LYS A 23 -7.62 -7.98 15.62
N ALA A 24 -7.38 -6.67 15.66
CA ALA A 24 -8.40 -5.68 15.43
C ALA A 24 -8.84 -5.66 13.96
N SER A 25 -10.03 -5.14 13.68
CA SER A 25 -10.51 -4.95 12.31
C SER A 25 -9.88 -3.73 11.62
N GLU A 26 -9.13 -2.94 12.37
CA GLU A 26 -8.52 -1.69 11.93
C GLU A 26 -7.13 -1.54 12.52
N VAL A 27 -6.19 -1.02 11.73
CA VAL A 27 -4.81 -0.70 12.11
C VAL A 27 -4.73 0.78 12.42
N ASN A 28 -4.24 1.12 13.61
CA ASN A 28 -4.06 2.49 14.06
C ASN A 28 -2.59 2.93 14.05
N VAL A 29 -2.35 4.22 14.17
CA VAL A 29 -1.00 4.80 14.24
C VAL A 29 -0.21 4.19 15.41
N GLU A 30 -0.89 3.94 16.53
CA GLU A 30 -0.30 3.44 17.78
C GLU A 30 0.10 1.95 17.72
N ASP A 31 -0.38 1.23 16.72
CA ASP A 31 -0.10 -0.20 16.54
C ASP A 31 1.27 -0.46 15.90
N LEU A 32 1.92 0.59 15.34
CA LEU A 32 3.12 0.47 14.51
C LEU A 32 4.18 1.52 14.87
N ASP A 33 5.46 1.17 14.76
CA ASP A 33 6.54 2.15 14.81
C ASP A 33 6.74 2.78 13.41
N LEU A 34 6.05 3.88 13.18
CA LEU A 34 6.06 4.63 11.91
C LEU A 34 7.16 5.71 11.85
N SER A 35 8.06 5.78 12.85
CA SER A 35 9.07 6.84 12.99
C SER A 35 10.06 6.92 11.82
N SER A 36 10.27 5.80 11.12
CA SER A 36 11.17 5.70 9.98
C SER A 36 10.60 6.21 8.66
N ILE A 37 9.29 6.50 8.59
CA ILE A 37 8.61 6.97 7.36
C ILE A 37 9.05 8.39 7.02
N GLN A 38 9.44 8.59 5.77
CA GLN A 38 9.86 9.86 5.22
C GLN A 38 8.99 10.27 4.03
N GLN A 39 9.11 11.53 3.62
CA GLN A 39 8.46 12.04 2.42
C GLN A 39 8.93 11.23 1.19
N ASN A 40 7.98 10.98 0.28
CA ASN A 40 8.15 10.21 -0.96
C ASN A 40 8.43 8.71 -0.77
N ASP A 41 8.32 8.17 0.45
CA ASP A 41 8.41 6.73 0.66
C ASP A 41 7.22 5.99 0.02
N PHE A 42 7.44 4.72 -0.34
CA PHE A 42 6.40 3.74 -0.62
C PHE A 42 6.18 2.92 0.66
N VAL A 43 5.05 3.14 1.32
CA VAL A 43 4.71 2.47 2.58
C VAL A 43 3.82 1.26 2.30
N ILE A 44 4.26 0.08 2.68
CA ILE A 44 3.58 -1.20 2.42
C ILE A 44 3.09 -1.80 3.75
N PHE A 45 1.86 -2.29 3.75
CA PHE A 45 1.27 -3.04 4.87
C PHE A 45 1.01 -4.48 4.44
N HIS A 46 1.68 -5.42 5.10
CA HIS A 46 1.54 -6.86 4.88
C HIS A 46 0.51 -7.44 5.83
N SER A 47 -0.63 -7.84 5.32
CA SER A 47 -1.70 -8.48 6.10
C SER A 47 -1.64 -10.01 6.08
N GLY A 48 -1.00 -10.60 5.08
CA GLY A 48 -1.01 -12.04 4.81
C GLY A 48 -2.29 -12.56 4.15
N ILE A 49 -3.27 -11.69 3.90
CA ILE A 49 -4.60 -12.08 3.36
C ILE A 49 -4.47 -12.67 1.97
N LEU A 50 -3.73 -12.04 1.07
CA LEU A 50 -3.53 -12.55 -0.29
C LEU A 50 -2.88 -13.94 -0.30
N LYS A 51 -1.85 -14.13 0.51
CA LYS A 51 -1.16 -15.42 0.63
C LYS A 51 -2.06 -16.50 1.19
N LYS A 52 -2.88 -16.15 2.19
CA LYS A 52 -3.75 -17.10 2.90
C LYS A 52 -4.92 -17.59 2.06
N TYR A 53 -5.56 -16.70 1.31
CA TYR A 53 -6.82 -17.01 0.63
C TYR A 53 -6.70 -17.11 -0.89
N GLY A 54 -5.64 -16.51 -1.48
CA GLY A 54 -5.48 -16.43 -2.92
C GLY A 54 -6.37 -15.36 -3.57
N TYR A 55 -5.83 -14.68 -4.57
CA TYR A 55 -6.57 -13.66 -5.31
C TYR A 55 -7.82 -14.23 -5.99
N GLY A 56 -8.92 -13.49 -5.95
CA GLY A 56 -10.16 -13.82 -6.66
C GLY A 56 -11.09 -14.77 -5.91
N THR A 57 -10.72 -15.26 -4.72
CA THR A 57 -11.61 -16.09 -3.89
C THR A 57 -12.62 -15.20 -3.13
N LYS A 58 -13.74 -15.81 -2.73
CA LYS A 58 -14.76 -15.12 -1.91
C LYS A 58 -14.18 -14.69 -0.56
N GLU A 59 -13.36 -15.54 0.04
CA GLU A 59 -12.69 -15.29 1.31
C GLU A 59 -11.74 -14.10 1.21
N TYR A 60 -10.97 -13.99 0.12
CA TYR A 60 -10.11 -12.86 -0.14
C TYR A 60 -10.89 -11.53 -0.18
N PHE A 61 -11.99 -11.48 -0.94
CA PHE A 61 -12.81 -10.27 -1.07
C PHE A 61 -13.72 -9.97 0.13
N SER A 62 -13.83 -10.87 1.08
CA SER A 62 -14.64 -10.69 2.30
C SER A 62 -13.81 -10.51 3.57
N THR A 63 -12.48 -10.66 3.49
CA THR A 63 -11.58 -10.52 4.64
C THR A 63 -10.82 -9.20 4.53
N TYR A 64 -10.98 -8.34 5.52
CA TYR A 64 -10.33 -7.03 5.57
C TYR A 64 -9.75 -6.76 6.94
N ILE A 65 -8.60 -6.08 6.93
CA ILE A 65 -8.12 -5.25 8.03
C ILE A 65 -7.96 -3.85 7.45
N GLU A 66 -8.68 -2.87 7.97
CA GLU A 66 -8.69 -1.53 7.42
C GLU A 66 -7.53 -0.69 7.99
N LEU A 67 -7.00 0.24 7.24
CA LEU A 67 -6.19 1.31 7.81
C LEU A 67 -7.12 2.37 8.41
N SER A 68 -6.89 2.81 9.65
CA SER A 68 -7.71 3.85 10.27
C SER A 68 -7.63 5.16 9.50
N ASP A 69 -8.66 6.00 9.61
CA ASP A 69 -8.62 7.34 9.01
C ASP A 69 -7.43 8.14 9.55
N LYS A 70 -7.12 8.00 10.84
CA LYS A 70 -5.94 8.63 11.47
C LYS A 70 -4.62 8.13 10.88
N LEU A 71 -4.52 6.84 10.53
CA LEU A 71 -3.31 6.30 9.91
C LEU A 71 -3.18 6.82 8.47
N ILE A 72 -4.28 6.91 7.74
CA ILE A 72 -4.30 7.50 6.40
C ILE A 72 -3.89 8.99 6.46
N ASP A 73 -4.46 9.77 7.38
CA ASP A 73 -4.11 11.17 7.59
C ASP A 73 -2.61 11.33 7.94
N TYR A 74 -2.08 10.46 8.81
CA TYR A 74 -0.65 10.45 9.14
C TYR A 74 0.24 10.24 7.91
N LEU A 75 -0.13 9.30 7.03
CA LEU A 75 0.62 9.04 5.80
C LEU A 75 0.54 10.23 4.82
N ILE A 76 -0.62 10.89 4.75
CA ILE A 76 -0.81 12.11 3.98
C ILE A 76 0.08 13.24 4.52
N ASP A 77 0.10 13.44 5.81
CA ASP A 77 0.95 14.46 6.47
C ASP A 77 2.44 14.19 6.24
N LYS A 78 2.84 12.92 6.19
CA LYS A 78 4.20 12.49 5.82
C LYS A 78 4.52 12.69 4.34
N LYS A 79 3.50 12.90 3.49
CA LYS A 79 3.64 13.06 2.04
C LYS A 79 4.31 11.85 1.39
N VAL A 80 3.88 10.65 1.75
CA VAL A 80 4.36 9.43 1.09
C VAL A 80 3.89 9.41 -0.38
N SER A 81 4.60 8.70 -1.26
CA SER A 81 4.19 8.58 -2.66
C SER A 81 3.15 7.49 -2.87
N PHE A 82 3.29 6.38 -2.13
CA PHE A 82 2.44 5.22 -2.28
C PHE A 82 2.04 4.60 -0.94
N ILE A 83 0.84 4.05 -0.92
CA ILE A 83 0.38 3.10 0.09
C ILE A 83 0.16 1.76 -0.61
N GLY A 84 0.90 0.71 -0.22
CA GLY A 84 0.78 -0.63 -0.79
C GLY A 84 0.16 -1.62 0.18
N VAL A 85 -0.68 -2.53 -0.32
CA VAL A 85 -1.31 -3.57 0.47
C VAL A 85 -1.41 -4.89 -0.30
N ASP A 86 -1.39 -6.01 0.41
CA ASP A 86 -1.72 -7.34 -0.12
C ASP A 86 -3.22 -7.67 0.04
N MET A 87 -4.06 -6.66 -0.06
CA MET A 87 -5.52 -6.72 0.06
C MET A 87 -6.18 -6.05 -1.14
N ALA A 88 -7.49 -6.18 -1.26
CA ALA A 88 -8.31 -5.53 -2.28
C ALA A 88 -8.73 -4.10 -1.86
N GLY A 89 -7.84 -3.35 -1.23
CA GLY A 89 -8.03 -1.98 -0.77
C GLY A 89 -7.60 -1.76 0.67
N ILE A 90 -7.48 -0.48 1.04
CA ILE A 90 -7.14 -0.05 2.41
C ILE A 90 -8.38 0.13 3.30
N LYS A 91 -9.56 0.09 2.70
CA LYS A 91 -10.87 0.15 3.36
C LYS A 91 -11.80 -0.93 2.77
N LYS A 92 -12.89 -1.24 3.50
CA LYS A 92 -13.97 -2.10 3.00
C LYS A 92 -14.67 -1.47 1.80
N PRO A 93 -15.36 -2.31 0.97
CA PRO A 93 -15.98 -1.85 -0.28
C PRO A 93 -16.85 -0.60 -0.17
N GLU A 94 -17.58 -0.43 0.93
CA GLU A 94 -18.46 0.73 1.16
C GLU A 94 -17.71 2.06 1.35
N ASN A 95 -16.45 2.00 1.83
CA ASN A 95 -15.61 3.18 2.08
C ASN A 95 -14.41 3.28 1.12
N HIS A 96 -14.14 2.24 0.35
CA HIS A 96 -12.99 2.12 -0.54
C HIS A 96 -12.89 3.29 -1.54
N PRO A 97 -13.94 3.60 -2.37
CA PRO A 97 -13.81 4.67 -3.36
C PRO A 97 -13.54 6.05 -2.74
N ARG A 98 -14.08 6.29 -1.53
CA ARG A 98 -13.83 7.54 -0.81
C ARG A 98 -12.39 7.64 -0.32
N ALA A 99 -11.86 6.56 0.22
CA ALA A 99 -10.48 6.54 0.73
C ALA A 99 -9.47 6.70 -0.40
N ASP A 100 -9.69 6.02 -1.53
CA ASP A 100 -8.83 6.11 -2.72
C ASP A 100 -8.83 7.54 -3.28
N GLN A 101 -10.01 8.16 -3.40
CA GLN A 101 -10.11 9.54 -3.88
C GLN A 101 -9.42 10.51 -2.92
N TYR A 102 -9.59 10.32 -1.61
CA TYR A 102 -8.95 11.16 -0.59
C TYR A 102 -7.42 11.10 -0.65
N CYS A 103 -6.85 9.90 -0.82
CA CYS A 103 -5.43 9.72 -1.03
C CYS A 103 -4.97 10.34 -2.36
N ALA A 104 -5.71 10.11 -3.44
CA ALA A 104 -5.40 10.65 -4.77
C ALA A 104 -5.41 12.19 -4.80
N ASP A 105 -6.39 12.82 -4.14
CA ASP A 105 -6.47 14.29 -4.00
C ASP A 105 -5.26 14.87 -3.23
N SER A 106 -4.63 14.03 -2.41
CA SER A 106 -3.40 14.35 -1.66
C SER A 106 -2.11 13.95 -2.41
N GLY A 107 -2.22 13.46 -3.66
CA GLY A 107 -1.09 13.03 -4.50
C GLY A 107 -0.51 11.66 -4.13
N ILE A 108 -1.24 10.85 -3.36
CA ILE A 108 -0.82 9.51 -2.93
C ILE A 108 -1.57 8.46 -3.75
N PHE A 109 -0.83 7.50 -4.32
CA PHE A 109 -1.42 6.39 -5.05
C PHE A 109 -1.50 5.14 -4.17
N ILE A 110 -2.67 4.47 -4.18
CA ILE A 110 -2.85 3.18 -3.51
C ILE A 110 -2.54 2.06 -4.50
N ILE A 111 -1.71 1.10 -4.08
CA ILE A 111 -1.37 -0.09 -4.87
C ILE A 111 -1.83 -1.32 -4.10
N GLU A 112 -2.80 -2.00 -4.68
CA GLU A 112 -3.44 -3.16 -4.12
C GLU A 112 -2.86 -4.48 -4.66
N ASN A 113 -3.21 -5.57 -3.99
CA ASN A 113 -2.91 -6.91 -4.46
C ASN A 113 -1.40 -7.18 -4.62
N LEU A 114 -0.57 -6.54 -3.81
CA LEU A 114 0.87 -6.82 -3.78
C LEU A 114 1.12 -8.25 -3.31
N SER A 115 1.90 -9.00 -4.08
CA SER A 115 2.24 -10.39 -3.76
C SER A 115 3.68 -10.51 -3.24
N ASN A 116 3.98 -11.65 -2.60
CA ASN A 116 5.32 -12.00 -2.10
C ASN A 116 5.86 -11.08 -0.99
N LEU A 117 4.98 -10.38 -0.27
CA LEU A 117 5.40 -9.47 0.81
C LEU A 117 6.03 -10.22 2.00
N ASP A 118 5.63 -11.47 2.22
CA ASP A 118 6.24 -12.35 3.21
C ASP A 118 7.70 -12.72 2.85
N LEU A 119 8.00 -12.90 1.57
CA LEU A 119 9.39 -13.11 1.11
C LEU A 119 10.21 -11.83 1.33
N LEU A 120 9.65 -10.67 0.98
CA LEU A 120 10.29 -9.39 1.21
C LEU A 120 10.65 -9.18 2.69
N LEU A 121 9.70 -9.44 3.61
CA LEU A 121 9.95 -9.37 5.05
C LEU A 121 11.05 -10.32 5.51
N GLY A 122 11.16 -11.51 4.92
CA GLY A 122 12.18 -12.51 5.25
C GLY A 122 13.58 -12.15 4.74
N GLU A 123 13.69 -11.41 3.64
CA GLU A 123 14.96 -11.07 2.98
C GLU A 123 15.52 -9.71 3.44
N MET A 124 14.72 -8.88 4.10
CA MET A 124 15.17 -7.55 4.52
C MET A 124 16.30 -7.61 5.54
N THR A 125 17.40 -6.93 5.22
CA THR A 125 18.55 -6.72 6.11
C THR A 125 18.66 -5.28 6.60
N SER A 126 17.83 -4.37 6.09
CA SER A 126 17.82 -2.95 6.43
C SER A 126 16.39 -2.46 6.68
N ASN A 127 16.25 -1.24 7.23
CA ASN A 127 14.94 -0.62 7.49
C ASN A 127 14.25 -0.05 6.24
N PHE A 128 14.86 -0.22 5.07
CA PHE A 128 14.30 0.21 3.78
C PHE A 128 14.87 -0.63 2.65
N PHE A 129 14.20 -0.61 1.52
CA PHE A 129 14.58 -1.25 0.27
C PHE A 129 14.25 -0.33 -0.90
N THR A 130 14.76 -0.63 -2.08
CA THR A 130 14.44 0.11 -3.29
C THR A 130 13.17 -0.46 -3.92
N VAL A 131 12.23 0.41 -4.33
CA VAL A 131 11.00 0.00 -5.03
C VAL A 131 10.95 0.63 -6.39
N TYR A 132 10.71 -0.22 -7.39
CA TYR A 132 10.41 0.17 -8.77
C TYR A 132 8.93 -0.05 -9.03
N THR A 133 8.22 1.01 -9.48
CA THR A 133 6.78 0.95 -9.77
C THR A 133 6.54 1.33 -11.23
N PHE A 134 6.05 0.37 -12.02
CA PHE A 134 5.82 0.54 -13.46
C PHE A 134 4.33 0.40 -13.80
N PRO A 135 3.54 1.49 -13.75
CA PRO A 135 2.17 1.46 -14.24
C PRO A 135 2.14 1.32 -15.76
N VAL A 136 1.10 0.67 -16.26
CA VAL A 136 0.86 0.63 -17.72
C VAL A 136 0.54 2.05 -18.19
N ASN A 137 1.25 2.51 -19.24
CA ASN A 137 1.06 3.87 -19.78
C ASN A 137 -0.22 3.93 -20.64
N MET A 138 -1.34 4.20 -19.99
CA MET A 138 -2.66 4.37 -20.62
C MET A 138 -3.34 5.62 -20.06
N SER A 139 -3.98 6.41 -20.92
CA SER A 139 -4.70 7.62 -20.52
C SER A 139 -6.19 7.36 -20.30
N GLY A 140 -6.83 8.19 -19.48
CA GLY A 140 -8.28 8.18 -19.27
C GLY A 140 -8.79 7.13 -18.29
N PHE A 141 -7.90 6.54 -17.48
CA PHE A 141 -8.26 5.56 -16.43
C PHE A 141 -8.07 6.15 -15.03
N SER A 142 -8.93 5.74 -14.10
CA SER A 142 -8.80 6.07 -12.66
C SER A 142 -7.85 5.12 -11.93
N GLY A 143 -7.66 3.89 -12.42
CA GLY A 143 -6.73 2.90 -11.92
C GLY A 143 -6.05 2.15 -13.06
N LEU A 144 -4.80 1.75 -12.88
CA LEU A 144 -4.00 1.07 -13.89
C LEU A 144 -3.30 -0.15 -13.27
N PRO A 145 -3.21 -1.26 -14.01
CA PRO A 145 -2.30 -2.34 -13.62
C PRO A 145 -0.87 -1.81 -13.54
N CYS A 146 -0.12 -2.24 -12.54
CA CYS A 146 1.29 -1.91 -12.43
C CYS A 146 2.12 -3.12 -12.01
N ARG A 147 3.40 -3.11 -12.39
CA ARG A 147 4.41 -4.01 -11.86
C ARG A 147 5.16 -3.28 -10.76
N VAL A 148 5.21 -3.90 -9.57
CA VAL A 148 6.06 -3.43 -8.46
C VAL A 148 7.17 -4.44 -8.23
N ILE A 149 8.40 -3.96 -8.11
CA ILE A 149 9.59 -4.77 -7.84
C ILE A 149 10.30 -4.17 -6.63
N ALA A 150 10.61 -5.00 -5.64
CA ALA A 150 11.45 -4.63 -4.50
C ALA A 150 12.86 -5.20 -4.69
N GLU A 151 13.87 -4.38 -4.44
CA GLU A 151 15.29 -4.75 -4.41
C GLU A 151 15.80 -4.57 -2.97
N VAL A 152 16.22 -5.66 -2.34
CA VAL A 152 16.68 -5.76 -0.94
C VAL A 152 18.19 -5.93 -0.87
#